data_cb9f5ae5a6cf2211d8bfffbef639c381
#
_entry.id   cb9f5ae5a6cf2211d8bfffbef639c381
#
_cell.length_a   1.000
_cell.length_b   1.000
_cell.length_c   1.000
_cell.angle_alpha   90.00
_cell.angle_beta   90.00
_cell.angle_gamma   90.00
#
_symmetry.space_group_name_H-M   'P 1'
#
loop_
_entity.id
_entity.type
_entity.pdbx_description
1 polymer ?
#
loop_
_entity_poly.entity_id
_entity_poly.type
_entity_poly.pdbx_seq_one_letter_code
_entity_poly.pdbx_strand_id
1 'polypeptide(L)' 'MDTTTWLLADEAAEYMRIDRESVYEYLQRKDLRGVKVGRRWRVRREWCDAFLMGESV' A
#
# COMPACT_ATOMS: atom_id res chain seq x y z
N MET A 1 18.61 -8.12 5.02
CA MET A 1 17.27 -8.13 4.52
C MET A 1 16.60 -6.79 4.73
N ASP A 2 16.13 -6.26 3.72
CA ASP A 2 15.59 -4.92 3.78
C ASP A 2 14.06 -4.97 3.83
N THR A 3 13.49 -4.63 4.96
CA THR A 3 12.05 -4.64 5.10
C THR A 3 11.43 -3.30 4.74
N THR A 4 12.23 -2.31 4.42
CA THR A 4 11.69 -0.99 4.12
C THR A 4 11.07 -0.93 2.74
N THR A 5 11.42 -1.87 1.88
CA THR A 5 10.84 -1.91 0.55
C THR A 5 9.40 -2.39 0.56
N TRP A 6 9.11 -3.31 1.44
CA TRP A 6 7.76 -3.87 1.54
C TRP A 6 7.10 -3.41 2.82
N LEU A 7 5.89 -2.91 2.69
CA LEU A 7 5.10 -2.44 3.81
C LEU A 7 3.86 -3.29 3.96
N LEU A 8 3.48 -3.54 5.20
CA LEU A 8 2.16 -4.11 5.46
C LEU A 8 1.12 -3.01 5.30
N ALA A 9 -0.15 -3.43 5.23
CA ALA A 9 -1.21 -2.46 4.99
C ALA A 9 -1.23 -1.35 6.03
N ASP A 10 -1.07 -1.72 7.31
CA ASP A 10 -1.09 -0.70 8.35
C ASP A 10 0.16 0.19 8.28
N GLU A 11 1.27 -0.36 7.87
CA GLU A 11 2.47 0.45 7.68
C GLU A 11 2.31 1.39 6.51
N ALA A 12 1.65 0.93 5.44
CA ALA A 12 1.38 1.78 4.30
C ALA A 12 0.43 2.92 4.68
N ALA A 13 -0.54 2.62 5.52
CA ALA A 13 -1.47 3.64 5.99
C ALA A 13 -0.72 4.73 6.74
N GLU A 14 0.19 4.33 7.61
CA GLU A 14 0.99 5.30 8.35
C GLU A 14 1.88 6.10 7.41
N TYR A 15 2.47 5.41 6.46
CA TYR A 15 3.35 6.08 5.50
C TYR A 15 2.61 7.13 4.69
N MET A 16 1.39 6.80 4.29
CA MET A 16 0.58 7.71 3.49
C MET A 16 -0.31 8.61 4.33
N ARG A 17 -0.31 8.41 5.64
CA ARG A 17 -1.09 9.22 6.58
C ARG A 17 -2.58 9.13 6.30
N ILE A 18 -3.04 7.93 6.08
CA ILE A 18 -4.47 7.68 5.88
C ILE A 18 -4.87 6.51 6.77
N ASP A 19 -6.16 6.25 6.83
CA ASP A 19 -6.68 5.17 7.63
C ASP A 19 -6.32 3.82 7.03
N ARG A 20 -6.12 2.84 7.90
CA ARG A 20 -5.84 1.49 7.43
C ARG A 20 -7.00 0.96 6.59
N GLU A 21 -8.21 1.28 6.99
CA GLU A 21 -9.37 0.83 6.22
C GLU A 21 -9.37 1.41 4.83
N SER A 22 -8.93 2.64 4.70
CA SER A 22 -8.82 3.25 3.39
C SER A 22 -7.82 2.51 2.52
N VAL A 23 -6.70 2.10 3.12
CA VAL A 23 -5.70 1.33 2.37
C VAL A 23 -6.31 0.04 1.86
N TYR A 24 -7.02 -0.68 2.71
CA TYR A 24 -7.66 -1.92 2.29
C TYR A 24 -8.64 -1.67 1.15
N GLU A 25 -9.40 -0.60 1.25
CA GLU A 25 -10.36 -0.27 0.21
C GLU A 25 -9.67 0.01 -1.11
N TYR A 26 -8.62 0.82 -1.06
CA TYR A 26 -7.87 1.13 -2.28
C TYR A 26 -7.24 -0.12 -2.89
N LEU A 27 -6.75 -1.01 -2.05
CA LEU A 27 -6.15 -2.24 -2.53
C LEU A 27 -7.19 -3.14 -3.20
N GLN A 28 -8.36 -3.25 -2.61
CA GLN A 28 -9.41 -4.08 -3.17
C GLN A 28 -9.94 -3.52 -4.46
N ARG A 29 -9.99 -2.20 -4.57
CA ARG A 29 -10.46 -1.55 -5.78
C ARG A 29 -9.39 -1.44 -6.83
N LYS A 30 -8.17 -1.83 -6.48
CA LYS A 30 -7.02 -1.78 -7.37
C LYS A 30 -6.60 -0.35 -7.70
N ASP A 31 -7.01 0.59 -6.87
CA ASP A 31 -6.53 1.96 -6.98
C ASP A 31 -5.10 2.05 -6.49
N LEU A 32 -4.78 1.27 -5.46
CA LEU A 32 -3.44 1.20 -4.93
C LEU A 32 -2.88 -0.17 -5.24
N ARG A 33 -1.69 -0.19 -5.83
CA ARG A 33 -1.06 -1.43 -6.19
C ARG A 33 -0.54 -2.15 -4.96
N GLY A 34 -0.80 -3.44 -4.90
CA GLY A 34 -0.32 -4.26 -3.80
C GLY A 34 -0.49 -5.72 -4.13
N VAL A 35 0.12 -6.56 -3.34
CA VAL A 35 0.01 -8.01 -3.50
C VAL A 35 -0.46 -8.61 -2.19
N LYS A 36 -1.25 -9.65 -2.29
CA LYS A 36 -1.74 -10.34 -1.11
C LYS A 36 -1.04 -11.66 -0.99
N VAL A 37 -0.33 -11.83 0.11
CA VAL A 37 0.39 -13.04 0.39
C VAL A 37 -0.22 -13.66 1.64
N GLY A 38 -0.84 -14.82 1.46
CA GLY A 38 -1.58 -15.42 2.55
C GLY A 38 -2.75 -14.53 2.91
N ARG A 39 -2.74 -14.03 4.11
CA ARG A 39 -3.83 -13.18 4.59
C ARG A 39 -3.43 -11.74 4.75
N ARG A 40 -2.24 -11.40 4.28
CA ARG A 40 -1.72 -10.06 4.52
C ARG A 40 -1.41 -9.39 3.20
N TRP A 41 -1.79 -8.13 3.14
CA TRP A 41 -1.45 -7.30 2.00
C TRP A 41 -0.05 -6.76 2.17
N ARG A 42 0.69 -6.74 1.07
CA ARG A 42 2.02 -6.14 1.05
C ARG A 42 2.07 -5.12 -0.07
N VAL A 43 2.63 -3.97 0.25
CA VAL A 43 2.69 -2.85 -0.68
C VAL A 43 4.12 -2.34 -0.69
N ARG A 44 4.61 -2.04 -1.86
CA ARG A 44 5.93 -1.45 -1.95
C ARG A 44 5.83 0.05 -1.70
N ARG A 45 6.85 0.60 -1.07
CA ARG A 45 6.84 2.01 -0.73
C ARG A 45 6.72 2.87 -2.00
N GLU A 46 7.37 2.46 -3.06
CA GLU A 46 7.31 3.21 -4.30
C GLU A 46 5.90 3.21 -4.90
N TRP A 47 5.13 2.17 -4.63
CA TRP A 47 3.74 2.14 -5.07
C TRP A 47 2.91 3.14 -4.30
N CYS A 48 3.22 3.29 -3.02
CA CYS A 48 2.56 4.31 -2.21
C CYS A 48 2.89 5.71 -2.73
N ASP A 49 4.14 5.92 -3.06
CA ASP A 49 4.56 7.21 -3.59
C ASP A 49 3.82 7.53 -4.89
N ALA A 50 3.73 6.55 -5.78
CA ALA A 50 3.03 6.76 -7.05
C ALA A 50 1.56 7.06 -6.81
N PHE A 51 0.96 6.36 -5.87
CA PHE A 51 -0.44 6.59 -5.55
C PHE A 51 -0.64 8.01 -5.02
N LEU A 52 0.23 8.44 -4.14
CA LEU A 52 0.12 9.77 -3.55
C LEU A 52 0.35 10.87 -4.59
N MET A 53 1.17 10.57 -5.58
CA MET A 53 1.43 11.53 -6.64
C MET A 53 0.35 11.53 -7.71
N GLY A 54 -0.64 10.67 -7.56
CA GLY A 54 -1.74 10.63 -8.50
C GLY A 54 -1.43 9.95 -9.81
N GLU A 55 -0.36 9.20 -9.86
CA GLU A 55 0.00 8.50 -11.09
C GLU A 55 -0.93 7.33 -11.31
N SER A 56 -1.42 7.22 -12.52
CA SER A 56 -2.22 6.07 -12.91
C SER A 56 -1.32 4.89 -13.19
N VAL A 57 -1.85 3.74 -12.91
CA VAL A 57 -1.09 2.53 -13.15
C VAL A 57 -1.75 1.72 -14.23
#